data_4f034afcccea3e197a06d2b248afe442
#
_entry.id   4f034afcccea3e197a06d2b248afe442
#
_cell.length_a   1.000
_cell.length_b   1.000
_cell.length_c   1.000
_cell.angle_alpha   90.00
_cell.angle_beta   90.00
_cell.angle_gamma   90.00
#
_symmetry.space_group_name_H-M   'P 1'
#
loop_
_entity.id
_entity.type
_entity.pdbx_description
1 polymer ?
#
loop_
_entity_poly.entity_id
_entity_poly.type
_entity_poly.pdbx_seq_one_letter_code
_entity_poly.pdbx_strand_id
1 'polypeptide(L)'
;MNVTDMGGHSGCKILLCEDDDNNSFVRKISSDVEYNVRLKIQAEKQASFLSKTIKTPRILATGYTDEGLFYFDMEYIQGLTMAEYMHTIEIGRVRGLVESIVRDLVSIDPNDSTVDETVFTKKIADLKNKLSSKENPIINEAIEMLTNHSWKRFVKTACHGDLTLENIIVKDGQLYLIDFLDSFYDSWIMDISTLMQDVQTLWSYRYQDEININTVIRLVVFRDILMDMVADVSEDDFMEVYFALLLKLLRIYPYTKDKRTYEFLNQKAASIMKIIKDGDVA
;
A
#
# COMPACT_ATOMS: atom_id res chain seq x y z
N MET A 1 18.13 -27.55 -5.96
CA MET A 1 17.40 -26.29 -5.61
C MET A 1 16.29 -26.61 -4.63
N ASN A 2 16.33 -26.05 -3.41
CA ASN A 2 15.27 -26.15 -2.41
C ASN A 2 14.23 -25.04 -2.68
N VAL A 3 12.94 -25.35 -2.49
CA VAL A 3 11.85 -24.39 -2.74
C VAL A 3 10.83 -24.46 -1.62
N THR A 4 10.51 -23.31 -1.03
CA THR A 4 9.50 -23.15 0.04
C THR A 4 8.45 -22.15 -0.42
N ASP A 5 7.17 -22.51 -0.33
CA ASP A 5 6.08 -21.59 -0.64
C ASP A 5 5.91 -20.59 0.52
N MET A 6 5.99 -19.30 0.22
CA MET A 6 5.86 -18.23 1.21
C MET A 6 4.41 -17.75 1.38
N GLY A 7 3.50 -18.26 0.53
CA GLY A 7 2.13 -17.74 0.47
C GLY A 7 2.08 -16.34 -0.17
N GLY A 8 0.87 -15.83 -0.40
CA GLY A 8 0.63 -14.48 -0.94
C GLY A 8 -0.86 -14.21 -1.12
N HIS A 9 -1.24 -12.93 -1.13
CA HIS A 9 -2.65 -12.52 -1.26
C HIS A 9 -3.04 -12.15 -2.70
N SER A 10 -2.06 -11.97 -3.59
CA SER A 10 -2.27 -11.51 -4.98
C SER A 10 -2.68 -12.60 -5.98
N GLY A 11 -2.77 -13.86 -5.53
CA GLY A 11 -2.96 -15.01 -6.40
C GLY A 11 -1.67 -15.47 -7.12
N CYS A 12 -0.63 -14.67 -7.16
CA CYS A 12 0.69 -15.07 -7.62
C CYS A 12 1.32 -16.07 -6.65
N LYS A 13 2.11 -17.01 -7.19
CA LYS A 13 2.89 -17.92 -6.37
C LYS A 13 4.21 -17.25 -5.98
N ILE A 14 4.52 -17.22 -4.67
CA ILE A 14 5.73 -16.61 -4.12
C ILE A 14 6.55 -17.72 -3.47
N LEU A 15 7.75 -17.94 -4.00
CA LEU A 15 8.63 -19.02 -3.58
C LEU A 15 9.95 -18.47 -3.06
N LEU A 16 10.34 -18.90 -1.87
CA LEU A 16 11.73 -18.79 -1.42
C LEU A 16 12.50 -19.95 -2.04
N CYS A 17 13.50 -19.64 -2.85
CA CYS A 17 14.35 -20.57 -3.54
C CYS A 17 15.78 -20.49 -2.98
N GLU A 18 16.45 -21.62 -2.90
CA GLU A 18 17.85 -21.72 -2.54
C GLU A 18 18.59 -22.48 -3.66
N ASP A 19 19.60 -21.85 -4.25
CA ASP A 19 20.40 -22.45 -5.29
C ASP A 19 21.41 -23.48 -4.75
N ASP A 20 22.17 -24.11 -5.61
CA ASP A 20 23.15 -25.14 -5.22
C ASP A 20 24.38 -24.56 -4.48
N ASP A 21 24.57 -23.22 -4.54
CA ASP A 21 25.59 -22.46 -3.81
C ASP A 21 25.05 -21.89 -2.49
N ASN A 22 23.84 -22.29 -2.05
CA ASN A 22 23.10 -21.82 -0.87
C ASN A 22 22.74 -20.32 -0.91
N ASN A 23 22.65 -19.71 -2.09
CA ASN A 23 22.11 -18.35 -2.18
C ASN A 23 20.60 -18.39 -2.20
N SER A 24 19.98 -17.61 -1.33
CA SER A 24 18.53 -17.48 -1.25
C SER A 24 18.01 -16.34 -2.14
N PHE A 25 16.94 -16.59 -2.87
CA PHE A 25 16.22 -15.59 -3.65
C PHE A 25 14.72 -15.86 -3.62
N VAL A 26 13.91 -14.85 -3.95
CA VAL A 26 12.47 -14.98 -4.04
C VAL A 26 12.06 -15.03 -5.50
N ARG A 27 11.28 -16.06 -5.89
CA ARG A 27 10.63 -16.13 -7.19
C ARG A 27 9.16 -15.82 -7.07
N LYS A 28 8.69 -14.80 -7.80
CA LYS A 28 7.27 -14.49 -7.96
C LYS A 28 6.79 -14.91 -9.33
N ILE A 29 5.76 -15.79 -9.38
CA ILE A 29 5.22 -16.38 -10.61
C ILE A 29 3.78 -15.89 -10.78
N SER A 30 3.43 -15.55 -12.01
CA SER A 30 2.07 -15.11 -12.39
C SER A 30 1.02 -16.16 -12.04
N SER A 31 -0.17 -15.69 -11.63
CA SER A 31 -1.32 -16.58 -11.37
C SER A 31 -1.85 -17.29 -12.60
N ASP A 32 -1.76 -16.63 -13.75
CA ASP A 32 -2.25 -17.09 -15.05
C ASP A 32 -1.59 -16.28 -16.17
N VAL A 33 -1.82 -16.69 -17.42
CA VAL A 33 -1.23 -16.05 -18.61
C VAL A 33 -1.74 -14.61 -18.80
N GLU A 34 -2.98 -14.30 -18.42
CA GLU A 34 -3.53 -12.97 -18.55
C GLU A 34 -2.87 -11.99 -17.56
N TYR A 35 -2.50 -12.48 -16.37
CA TYR A 35 -1.82 -11.70 -15.35
C TYR A 35 -0.33 -11.43 -15.69
N ASN A 36 0.27 -12.13 -16.67
CA ASN A 36 1.67 -11.95 -17.06
C ASN A 36 2.04 -10.49 -17.33
N VAL A 37 1.16 -9.76 -18.02
CA VAL A 37 1.41 -8.34 -18.36
C VAL A 37 1.51 -7.49 -17.10
N ARG A 38 0.62 -7.71 -16.14
CA ARG A 38 0.61 -7.00 -14.86
C ARG A 38 1.85 -7.31 -14.05
N LEU A 39 2.24 -8.58 -13.96
CA LEU A 39 3.41 -8.97 -13.20
C LEU A 39 4.72 -8.42 -13.80
N LYS A 40 4.80 -8.28 -15.13
CA LYS A 40 5.92 -7.58 -15.80
C LYS A 40 6.00 -6.12 -15.39
N ILE A 41 4.87 -5.40 -15.46
CA ILE A 41 4.80 -3.99 -15.04
C ILE A 41 5.26 -3.84 -13.58
N GLN A 42 4.85 -4.75 -12.69
CA GLN A 42 5.27 -4.76 -11.29
C GLN A 42 6.79 -4.92 -11.15
N ALA A 43 7.39 -5.86 -11.88
CA ALA A 43 8.83 -6.09 -11.88
C ALA A 43 9.61 -4.87 -12.42
N GLU A 44 9.15 -4.27 -13.53
CA GLU A 44 9.73 -3.07 -14.12
C GLU A 44 9.62 -1.88 -13.16
N LYS A 45 8.49 -1.70 -12.51
CA LYS A 45 8.26 -0.66 -11.51
C LYS A 45 9.19 -0.80 -10.31
N GLN A 46 9.36 -2.04 -9.79
CA GLN A 46 10.34 -2.32 -8.73
C GLN A 46 11.78 -2.03 -9.17
N ALA A 47 12.16 -2.43 -10.36
CA ALA A 47 13.51 -2.24 -10.88
C ALA A 47 13.85 -0.78 -11.16
N SER A 48 12.87 0.03 -11.54
CA SER A 48 13.03 1.45 -11.87
C SER A 48 12.81 2.40 -10.69
N PHE A 49 12.35 1.91 -9.54
CA PHE A 49 12.11 2.75 -8.38
C PHE A 49 13.43 3.29 -7.82
N LEU A 50 13.56 4.61 -7.80
CA LEU A 50 14.74 5.33 -7.32
C LEU A 50 14.38 6.12 -6.07
N SER A 51 15.11 5.87 -5.00
CA SER A 51 15.01 6.59 -3.73
C SER A 51 16.41 6.80 -3.16
N LYS A 52 16.58 7.83 -2.32
CA LYS A 52 17.86 8.15 -1.69
C LYS A 52 18.17 7.24 -0.51
N THR A 53 17.16 6.87 0.25
CA THR A 53 17.33 6.15 1.52
C THR A 53 16.63 4.79 1.53
N ILE A 54 15.60 4.60 0.72
CA ILE A 54 14.83 3.37 0.64
C ILE A 54 15.35 2.53 -0.53
N LYS A 55 15.50 1.23 -0.33
CA LYS A 55 15.94 0.29 -1.36
C LYS A 55 14.79 -0.59 -1.86
N THR A 56 15.02 -1.25 -2.97
CA THR A 56 14.20 -2.35 -3.48
C THR A 56 15.07 -3.59 -3.65
N PRO A 57 14.54 -4.81 -3.46
CA PRO A 57 15.26 -6.01 -3.84
C PRO A 57 15.62 -5.96 -5.33
N ARG A 58 16.88 -6.24 -5.67
CA ARG A 58 17.32 -6.28 -7.07
C ARG A 58 16.61 -7.41 -7.80
N ILE A 59 16.16 -7.15 -9.02
CA ILE A 59 15.68 -8.19 -9.93
C ILE A 59 16.91 -8.95 -10.43
N LEU A 60 16.96 -10.25 -10.20
CA LEU A 60 18.06 -11.13 -10.55
C LEU A 60 17.87 -11.79 -11.92
N ALA A 61 16.65 -12.18 -12.21
CA ALA A 61 16.28 -12.81 -13.47
C ALA A 61 14.79 -12.64 -13.79
N THR A 62 14.43 -12.76 -15.05
CA THR A 62 13.04 -12.84 -15.50
C THR A 62 12.92 -13.95 -16.54
N GLY A 63 11.74 -14.56 -16.66
CA GLY A 63 11.51 -15.63 -17.63
C GLY A 63 10.07 -16.09 -17.67
N TYR A 64 9.87 -17.23 -18.28
CA TYR A 64 8.58 -17.92 -18.35
C TYR A 64 8.74 -19.38 -17.89
N THR A 65 7.73 -19.90 -17.21
CA THR A 65 7.63 -21.33 -16.91
C THR A 65 7.25 -22.12 -18.18
N ASP A 66 7.32 -23.45 -18.12
CA ASP A 66 6.89 -24.32 -19.22
C ASP A 66 5.40 -24.14 -19.56
N GLU A 67 4.58 -23.70 -18.58
CA GLU A 67 3.16 -23.37 -18.77
C GLU A 67 2.95 -21.95 -19.34
N GLY A 68 4.01 -21.21 -19.65
CA GLY A 68 3.93 -19.85 -20.21
C GLY A 68 3.61 -18.76 -19.18
N LEU A 69 3.78 -19.04 -17.89
CA LEU A 69 3.60 -18.05 -16.83
C LEU A 69 4.87 -17.23 -16.65
N PHE A 70 4.73 -15.89 -16.67
CA PHE A 70 5.85 -15.02 -16.41
C PHE A 70 6.29 -15.13 -14.96
N TYR A 71 7.60 -15.10 -14.72
CA TYR A 71 8.18 -15.00 -13.39
C TYR A 71 9.32 -13.98 -13.38
N PHE A 72 9.62 -13.49 -12.18
CA PHE A 72 10.87 -12.82 -11.90
C PHE A 72 11.47 -13.30 -10.57
N ASP A 73 12.79 -13.32 -10.52
CA ASP A 73 13.59 -13.63 -9.35
C ASP A 73 14.13 -12.32 -8.78
N MET A 74 14.09 -12.18 -7.47
CA MET A 74 14.61 -11.00 -6.77
C MET A 74 15.40 -11.41 -5.53
N GLU A 75 16.26 -10.52 -5.06
CA GLU A 75 16.99 -10.72 -3.80
C GLU A 75 16.03 -11.07 -2.65
N TYR A 76 16.43 -12.05 -1.85
CA TYR A 76 15.75 -12.32 -0.59
C TYR A 76 16.26 -11.37 0.50
N ILE A 77 15.39 -10.54 1.05
CA ILE A 77 15.72 -9.62 2.14
C ILE A 77 15.26 -10.25 3.45
N GLN A 78 16.21 -10.82 4.18
CA GLN A 78 15.96 -11.39 5.51
C GLN A 78 15.87 -10.25 6.54
N GLY A 79 14.65 -9.87 6.93
CA GLY A 79 14.35 -8.79 7.86
C GLY A 79 12.94 -8.96 8.44
N LEU A 80 12.53 -8.01 9.26
CA LEU A 80 11.16 -7.91 9.78
C LEU A 80 10.32 -7.04 8.84
N THR A 81 9.05 -7.37 8.65
CA THR A 81 8.12 -6.41 8.09
C THR A 81 8.02 -5.18 9.01
N MET A 82 7.67 -4.03 8.47
CA MET A 82 7.45 -2.84 9.29
C MET A 82 6.32 -3.09 10.30
N ALA A 83 5.29 -3.85 9.94
CA ALA A 83 4.22 -4.24 10.85
C ALA A 83 4.78 -5.03 12.07
N GLU A 84 5.68 -5.97 11.85
CA GLU A 84 6.36 -6.70 12.93
C GLU A 84 7.33 -5.78 13.70
N TYR A 85 8.06 -4.92 13.00
CA TYR A 85 9.02 -4.00 13.61
C TYR A 85 8.35 -3.00 14.55
N MET A 86 7.10 -2.59 14.27
CA MET A 86 6.30 -1.73 15.16
C MET A 86 6.04 -2.35 16.55
N HIS A 87 6.18 -3.67 16.72
CA HIS A 87 6.07 -4.29 18.03
C HIS A 87 7.29 -4.01 18.94
N THR A 88 8.46 -3.73 18.38
CA THR A 88 9.75 -3.70 19.11
C THR A 88 10.52 -2.39 19.00
N ILE A 89 10.27 -1.56 17.96
CA ILE A 89 11.00 -0.30 17.76
C ILE A 89 10.91 0.61 18.99
N GLU A 90 11.99 1.26 19.34
CA GLU A 90 11.99 2.33 20.34
C GLU A 90 11.17 3.52 19.83
N ILE A 91 10.25 4.05 20.65
CA ILE A 91 9.34 5.12 20.25
C ILE A 91 10.07 6.37 19.73
N GLY A 92 11.24 6.69 20.32
CA GLY A 92 12.08 7.82 19.88
C GLY A 92 12.65 7.67 18.47
N ARG A 93 12.67 6.44 17.91
CA ARG A 93 13.14 6.17 16.54
C ARG A 93 12.04 6.26 15.49
N VAL A 94 10.77 6.23 15.90
CA VAL A 94 9.63 6.26 14.97
C VAL A 94 9.67 7.53 14.11
N ARG A 95 10.01 8.69 14.69
CA ARG A 95 10.12 9.95 13.94
C ARG A 95 11.10 9.84 12.78
N GLY A 96 12.34 9.45 13.02
CA GLY A 96 13.36 9.35 11.98
C GLY A 96 13.00 8.34 10.88
N LEU A 97 12.27 7.27 11.25
CA LEU A 97 11.76 6.28 10.32
C LEU A 97 10.72 6.89 9.38
N VAL A 98 9.70 7.55 9.93
CA VAL A 98 8.63 8.21 9.14
C VAL A 98 9.21 9.31 8.25
N GLU A 99 10.11 10.15 8.80
CA GLU A 99 10.77 11.21 8.06
C GLU A 99 11.54 10.68 6.84
N SER A 100 12.25 9.55 6.97
CA SER A 100 12.96 8.96 5.84
C SER A 100 12.01 8.47 4.75
N ILE A 101 10.87 7.88 5.11
CA ILE A 101 9.86 7.40 4.17
C ILE A 101 9.22 8.58 3.44
N VAL A 102 8.70 9.56 4.18
CA VAL A 102 7.93 10.67 3.58
C VAL A 102 8.82 11.54 2.69
N ARG A 103 10.01 11.91 3.16
CA ARG A 103 10.93 12.75 2.37
C ARG A 103 11.30 12.09 1.04
N ASP A 104 11.49 10.78 1.02
CA ASP A 104 11.80 10.06 -0.21
C ASP A 104 10.60 10.02 -1.16
N LEU A 105 9.40 9.72 -0.66
CA LEU A 105 8.18 9.66 -1.47
C LEU A 105 7.82 11.02 -2.08
N VAL A 106 7.87 12.08 -1.26
CA VAL A 106 7.50 13.45 -1.69
C VAL A 106 8.56 14.09 -2.58
N SER A 107 9.84 13.66 -2.47
CA SER A 107 10.93 14.18 -3.30
C SER A 107 10.96 13.61 -4.73
N ILE A 108 10.06 12.69 -5.05
CA ILE A 108 9.93 12.14 -6.41
C ILE A 108 9.34 13.22 -7.32
N ASP A 109 10.12 13.63 -8.33
CA ASP A 109 9.67 14.63 -9.30
C ASP A 109 8.38 14.16 -9.99
N PRO A 110 7.39 15.06 -10.17
CA PRO A 110 6.20 14.74 -10.92
C PRO A 110 6.54 14.34 -12.36
N ASN A 111 6.05 13.19 -12.80
CA ASN A 111 6.21 12.74 -14.19
C ASN A 111 5.38 13.57 -15.17
N ASP A 112 4.24 14.10 -14.68
CA ASP A 112 3.31 14.95 -15.43
C ASP A 112 2.55 15.82 -14.43
N SER A 113 2.48 17.12 -14.70
CA SER A 113 1.71 18.07 -13.88
C SER A 113 0.21 18.05 -14.19
N THR A 114 -0.20 17.38 -15.27
CA THR A 114 -1.63 17.28 -15.63
C THR A 114 -2.28 16.10 -14.93
N VAL A 115 -3.38 16.35 -14.22
CA VAL A 115 -4.17 15.32 -13.54
C VAL A 115 -5.37 14.95 -14.40
N ASP A 116 -5.45 13.69 -14.81
CA ASP A 116 -6.62 13.15 -15.48
C ASP A 116 -7.66 12.66 -14.46
N GLU A 117 -8.54 13.55 -14.02
CA GLU A 117 -9.60 13.23 -13.06
C GLU A 117 -10.58 12.15 -13.59
N THR A 118 -10.61 11.91 -14.91
CA THR A 118 -11.52 10.90 -15.50
C THR A 118 -11.17 9.49 -15.05
N VAL A 119 -9.91 9.24 -14.67
CA VAL A 119 -9.44 7.95 -14.13
C VAL A 119 -10.12 7.66 -12.80
N PHE A 120 -10.22 8.66 -11.91
CA PHE A 120 -10.90 8.55 -10.62
C PHE A 120 -12.42 8.40 -10.81
N THR A 121 -13.01 9.22 -11.67
CA THR A 121 -14.45 9.15 -11.98
C THR A 121 -14.84 7.75 -12.48
N LYS A 122 -14.08 7.19 -13.43
CA LYS A 122 -14.29 5.83 -13.93
C LYS A 122 -14.12 4.78 -12.82
N LYS A 123 -13.11 4.94 -11.97
CA LYS A 123 -12.85 4.01 -10.86
C LYS A 123 -13.98 4.02 -9.83
N ILE A 124 -14.49 5.19 -9.48
CA ILE A 124 -15.61 5.35 -8.54
C ILE A 124 -16.91 4.76 -9.15
N ALA A 125 -17.17 5.02 -10.44
CA ALA A 125 -18.31 4.43 -11.14
C ALA A 125 -18.25 2.89 -11.19
N ASP A 126 -17.08 2.31 -11.46
CA ASP A 126 -16.86 0.86 -11.42
C ASP A 126 -17.11 0.30 -10.01
N LEU A 127 -16.63 0.96 -8.96
CA LEU A 127 -16.89 0.57 -7.57
C LEU A 127 -18.38 0.66 -7.23
N LYS A 128 -19.05 1.73 -7.62
CA LYS A 128 -20.51 1.87 -7.44
C LYS A 128 -21.26 0.70 -8.06
N ASN A 129 -20.89 0.29 -9.28
CA ASN A 129 -21.51 -0.85 -9.96
C ASN A 129 -21.25 -2.17 -9.22
N LYS A 130 -19.98 -2.42 -8.80
CA LYS A 130 -19.61 -3.63 -8.08
C LYS A 130 -20.26 -3.75 -6.70
N LEU A 131 -20.58 -2.63 -6.07
CA LEU A 131 -21.15 -2.56 -4.73
C LEU A 131 -22.67 -2.34 -4.72
N SER A 132 -23.30 -2.18 -5.88
CA SER A 132 -24.73 -1.87 -6.03
C SER A 132 -25.66 -2.90 -5.39
N SER A 133 -25.24 -4.17 -5.29
CA SER A 133 -26.02 -5.23 -4.61
C SER A 133 -25.91 -5.20 -3.08
N LYS A 134 -25.05 -4.35 -2.54
CA LYS A 134 -24.84 -4.21 -1.09
C LYS A 134 -25.64 -3.01 -0.61
N GLU A 135 -26.83 -3.23 -0.05
CA GLU A 135 -27.63 -2.20 0.61
C GLU A 135 -26.95 -1.75 1.92
N ASN A 136 -25.94 -0.88 1.78
CA ASN A 136 -25.16 -0.38 2.91
C ASN A 136 -25.08 1.16 2.85
N PRO A 137 -25.72 1.87 3.82
CA PRO A 137 -25.70 3.33 3.86
C PRO A 137 -24.29 3.93 3.88
N ILE A 138 -23.33 3.28 4.58
CA ILE A 138 -21.94 3.73 4.68
C ILE A 138 -21.27 3.72 3.29
N ILE A 139 -21.48 2.64 2.53
CA ILE A 139 -20.95 2.52 1.16
C ILE A 139 -21.55 3.60 0.26
N ASN A 140 -22.87 3.81 0.33
CA ASN A 140 -23.57 4.80 -0.51
C ASN A 140 -23.08 6.22 -0.22
N GLU A 141 -22.97 6.58 1.05
CA GLU A 141 -22.46 7.87 1.48
C GLU A 141 -20.98 8.09 1.07
N ALA A 142 -20.14 7.08 1.25
CA ALA A 142 -18.73 7.13 0.83
C ALA A 142 -18.60 7.32 -0.69
N ILE A 143 -19.41 6.59 -1.50
CA ILE A 143 -19.45 6.77 -2.97
C ILE A 143 -19.88 8.18 -3.34
N GLU A 144 -20.88 8.75 -2.65
CA GLU A 144 -21.34 10.12 -2.89
C GLU A 144 -20.24 11.13 -2.60
N MET A 145 -19.57 11.02 -1.43
CA MET A 145 -18.45 11.89 -1.05
C MET A 145 -17.33 11.84 -2.09
N LEU A 146 -16.91 10.63 -2.51
CA LEU A 146 -15.86 10.47 -3.51
C LEU A 146 -16.25 10.96 -4.90
N THR A 147 -17.55 10.87 -5.26
CA THR A 147 -18.05 11.36 -6.55
C THR A 147 -18.02 12.88 -6.62
N ASN A 148 -18.28 13.55 -5.51
CA ASN A 148 -18.31 15.01 -5.40
C ASN A 148 -16.92 15.64 -5.14
N HIS A 149 -15.92 14.82 -4.89
CA HIS A 149 -14.55 15.29 -4.61
C HIS A 149 -13.81 15.65 -5.93
N SER A 150 -13.00 16.71 -5.87
CA SER A 150 -12.10 17.11 -6.96
C SER A 150 -10.72 16.46 -6.80
N TRP A 151 -10.31 15.66 -7.79
CA TRP A 151 -9.05 14.90 -7.76
C TRP A 151 -7.86 15.65 -8.39
N LYS A 152 -7.95 16.98 -8.56
CA LYS A 152 -6.96 17.81 -9.28
C LYS A 152 -5.58 17.86 -8.63
N ARG A 153 -5.47 17.48 -7.35
CA ARG A 153 -4.20 17.54 -6.61
C ARG A 153 -3.35 16.27 -6.71
N PHE A 154 -3.89 15.22 -7.33
CA PHE A 154 -3.21 13.93 -7.47
C PHE A 154 -2.21 13.95 -8.63
N VAL A 155 -1.11 14.70 -8.49
CA VAL A 155 -0.04 14.70 -9.50
C VAL A 155 0.57 13.30 -9.65
N LYS A 156 0.90 12.93 -10.89
CA LYS A 156 1.53 11.65 -11.18
C LYS A 156 2.99 11.67 -10.74
N THR A 157 3.36 10.70 -9.91
CA THR A 157 4.74 10.45 -9.47
C THR A 157 5.02 8.96 -9.58
N ALA A 158 6.31 8.57 -9.55
CA ALA A 158 6.62 7.18 -9.27
C ALA A 158 6.06 6.84 -7.89
N CYS A 159 5.41 5.68 -7.76
CA CYS A 159 4.87 5.23 -6.50
C CYS A 159 4.97 3.70 -6.37
N HIS A 160 4.85 3.19 -5.16
CA HIS A 160 4.83 1.76 -4.89
C HIS A 160 3.51 1.12 -5.36
N GLY A 161 2.39 1.80 -5.08
CA GLY A 161 1.03 1.36 -5.44
C GLY A 161 0.29 0.58 -4.37
N ASP A 162 1.02 -0.04 -3.42
CA ASP A 162 0.45 -0.74 -2.26
C ASP A 162 1.38 -0.70 -1.04
N LEU A 163 1.75 0.52 -0.64
CA LEU A 163 2.73 0.76 0.43
C LEU A 163 2.10 0.53 1.81
N THR A 164 1.84 -0.74 2.15
CA THR A 164 1.43 -1.16 3.49
C THR A 164 2.66 -1.38 4.38
N LEU A 165 2.46 -1.47 5.70
CA LEU A 165 3.54 -1.82 6.63
C LEU A 165 4.06 -3.25 6.41
N GLU A 166 3.26 -4.13 5.81
CA GLU A 166 3.67 -5.49 5.44
C GLU A 166 4.62 -5.52 4.24
N ASN A 167 4.54 -4.49 3.36
CA ASN A 167 5.35 -4.37 2.15
C ASN A 167 6.65 -3.55 2.35
N ILE A 168 6.98 -3.22 3.58
CA ILE A 168 8.24 -2.57 3.97
C ILE A 168 9.02 -3.53 4.84
N ILE A 169 10.19 -3.97 4.39
CA ILE A 169 11.11 -4.80 5.18
C ILE A 169 12.16 -3.92 5.84
N VAL A 170 12.37 -4.12 7.13
CA VAL A 170 13.43 -3.48 7.91
C VAL A 170 14.55 -4.48 8.14
N LYS A 171 15.74 -4.19 7.63
CA LYS A 171 16.95 -4.99 7.82
C LYS A 171 18.11 -4.08 8.21
N ASP A 172 18.68 -4.28 9.38
CA ASP A 172 19.84 -3.51 9.88
C ASP A 172 19.66 -1.98 9.78
N GLY A 173 18.43 -1.51 10.02
CA GLY A 173 18.07 -0.09 9.92
C GLY A 173 17.83 0.42 8.48
N GLN A 174 18.04 -0.42 7.47
CA GLN A 174 17.73 -0.13 6.09
C GLN A 174 16.31 -0.57 5.74
N LEU A 175 15.57 0.28 4.98
CA LEU A 175 14.23 -0.02 4.47
C LEU A 175 14.31 -0.58 3.06
N TYR A 176 13.51 -1.62 2.82
CA TYR A 176 13.33 -2.24 1.51
C TYR A 176 11.84 -2.30 1.18
N LEU A 177 11.44 -1.82 0.00
CA LEU A 177 10.08 -1.95 -0.51
C LEU A 177 9.95 -3.20 -1.36
N ILE A 178 8.94 -4.00 -1.07
CA ILE A 178 8.63 -5.24 -1.79
C ILE A 178 7.18 -5.20 -2.30
N ASP A 179 6.85 -6.04 -3.26
CA ASP A 179 5.48 -6.22 -3.77
C ASP A 179 4.86 -4.97 -4.41
N PHE A 180 5.60 -4.36 -5.34
CA PHE A 180 5.10 -3.24 -6.15
C PHE A 180 3.84 -3.64 -6.93
N LEU A 181 2.85 -2.73 -6.99
CA LEU A 181 1.63 -2.95 -7.77
C LEU A 181 1.52 -2.00 -8.98
N ASP A 182 0.88 -2.53 -10.03
CA ASP A 182 0.33 -1.75 -11.12
C ASP A 182 -0.95 -1.06 -10.64
N SER A 183 -0.84 0.12 -10.04
CA SER A 183 -1.97 0.88 -9.53
C SER A 183 -2.78 1.53 -10.66
N PHE A 184 -4.07 1.80 -10.39
CA PHE A 184 -4.91 2.51 -11.36
C PHE A 184 -4.49 3.97 -11.56
N TYR A 185 -3.78 4.53 -10.58
CA TYR A 185 -3.22 5.87 -10.61
C TYR A 185 -1.98 5.93 -9.73
N ASP A 186 -0.85 6.32 -10.31
CA ASP A 186 0.43 6.43 -9.63
C ASP A 186 0.62 7.85 -9.08
N SER A 187 0.64 7.99 -7.75
CA SER A 187 0.86 9.25 -7.03
C SER A 187 1.41 8.95 -5.63
N TRP A 188 2.30 9.78 -5.12
CA TRP A 188 2.80 9.68 -3.76
C TRP A 188 1.67 9.78 -2.71
N ILE A 189 0.61 10.56 -2.98
CA ILE A 189 -0.58 10.67 -2.11
C ILE A 189 -1.24 9.29 -1.95
N MET A 190 -1.27 8.48 -3.03
CA MET A 190 -1.80 7.12 -2.98
C MET A 190 -0.95 6.21 -2.08
N ASP A 191 0.37 6.35 -2.08
CA ASP A 191 1.25 5.58 -1.18
C ASP A 191 1.08 6.02 0.28
N ILE A 192 1.05 7.33 0.55
CA ILE A 192 0.76 7.85 1.91
C ILE A 192 -0.61 7.37 2.40
N SER A 193 -1.64 7.38 1.54
CA SER A 193 -2.96 6.86 1.92
C SER A 193 -2.94 5.36 2.25
N THR A 194 -2.01 4.60 1.66
CA THR A 194 -1.83 3.17 1.98
C THR A 194 -1.14 2.99 3.32
N LEU A 195 -0.14 3.80 3.65
CA LEU A 195 0.43 3.83 5.01
C LEU A 195 -0.65 4.22 6.04
N MET A 196 -1.49 5.21 5.72
CA MET A 196 -2.62 5.60 6.57
C MET A 196 -3.64 4.46 6.76
N GLN A 197 -3.82 3.58 5.77
CA GLN A 197 -4.65 2.38 5.94
C GLN A 197 -4.14 1.52 7.10
N ASP A 198 -2.83 1.43 7.32
CA ASP A 198 -2.27 0.68 8.45
C ASP A 198 -2.29 1.50 9.76
N VAL A 199 -1.75 2.71 9.76
CA VAL A 199 -1.53 3.46 11.00
C VAL A 199 -2.81 4.10 11.55
N GLN A 200 -3.78 4.46 10.70
CA GLN A 200 -5.07 5.02 11.10
C GLN A 200 -6.13 3.94 11.32
N THR A 201 -6.15 2.90 10.47
CA THR A 201 -7.19 1.89 10.54
C THR A 201 -6.75 0.58 11.18
N LEU A 202 -5.45 0.36 11.38
CA LEU A 202 -4.84 -0.85 11.92
C LEU A 202 -5.07 -2.07 11.01
N TRP A 203 -4.99 -1.86 9.69
CA TRP A 203 -5.32 -2.89 8.69
C TRP A 203 -4.47 -4.17 8.83
N SER A 204 -3.16 -4.07 8.97
CA SER A 204 -2.25 -5.21 9.13
C SER A 204 -2.51 -6.01 10.41
N TYR A 205 -3.19 -5.41 11.39
CA TYR A 205 -3.53 -6.04 12.68
C TYR A 205 -5.00 -6.47 12.79
N ARG A 206 -5.81 -6.35 11.72
CA ARG A 206 -7.28 -6.56 11.75
C ARG A 206 -7.74 -7.94 12.21
N TYR A 207 -6.89 -8.95 12.13
CA TYR A 207 -7.18 -10.31 12.58
C TYR A 207 -6.69 -10.62 14.00
N GLN A 208 -5.96 -9.70 14.63
CA GLN A 208 -5.56 -9.82 16.02
C GLN A 208 -6.74 -9.46 16.91
N ASP A 209 -7.02 -10.27 17.93
CA ASP A 209 -8.09 -9.99 18.90
C ASP A 209 -7.69 -8.87 19.86
N GLU A 210 -6.40 -8.82 20.22
CA GLU A 210 -5.81 -7.78 21.04
C GLU A 210 -4.49 -7.31 20.42
N ILE A 211 -4.33 -6.01 20.27
CA ILE A 211 -3.08 -5.39 19.84
C ILE A 211 -2.40 -4.82 21.09
N ASN A 212 -1.11 -5.12 21.25
CA ASN A 212 -0.33 -4.57 22.35
C ASN A 212 -0.41 -3.04 22.37
N ILE A 213 -0.75 -2.46 23.52
CA ILE A 213 -0.95 -1.01 23.67
C ILE A 213 0.30 -0.20 23.23
N ASN A 214 1.50 -0.70 23.48
CA ASN A 214 2.72 -0.03 23.03
C ASN A 214 2.86 -0.02 21.51
N THR A 215 2.36 -1.03 20.81
CA THR A 215 2.27 -1.06 19.34
C THR A 215 1.28 0.00 18.86
N VAL A 216 0.10 0.07 19.46
CA VAL A 216 -0.91 1.11 19.14
C VAL A 216 -0.34 2.50 19.33
N ILE A 217 0.36 2.76 20.46
CA ILE A 217 0.99 4.07 20.71
C ILE A 217 2.01 4.41 19.60
N ARG A 218 2.85 3.47 19.19
CA ARG A 218 3.83 3.69 18.10
C ARG A 218 3.14 3.98 16.76
N LEU A 219 2.04 3.30 16.46
CA LEU A 219 1.26 3.55 15.25
C LEU A 219 0.58 4.91 15.27
N VAL A 220 0.08 5.35 16.43
CA VAL A 220 -0.46 6.72 16.60
C VAL A 220 0.64 7.75 16.40
N VAL A 221 1.82 7.57 17.02
CA VAL A 221 2.96 8.47 16.82
C VAL A 221 3.43 8.48 15.36
N PHE A 222 3.43 7.32 14.71
CA PHE A 222 3.75 7.22 13.28
C PHE A 222 2.75 8.04 12.45
N ARG A 223 1.45 7.84 12.67
CA ARG A 223 0.38 8.56 12.00
C ARG A 223 0.52 10.07 12.14
N ASP A 224 0.70 10.54 13.37
CA ASP A 224 0.75 11.98 13.67
C ASP A 224 1.94 12.64 12.97
N ILE A 225 3.13 12.02 13.02
CA ILE A 225 4.31 12.50 12.30
C ILE A 225 4.10 12.45 10.79
N LEU A 226 3.50 11.37 10.27
CA LEU A 226 3.20 11.21 8.84
C LEU A 226 2.33 12.37 8.34
N MET A 227 1.26 12.69 9.08
CA MET A 227 0.32 13.72 8.68
C MET A 227 0.87 15.14 8.88
N ASP A 228 1.66 15.38 9.94
CA ASP A 228 2.39 16.65 10.11
C ASP A 228 3.31 16.90 8.88
N MET A 229 4.05 15.88 8.44
CA MET A 229 4.94 16.04 7.29
C MET A 229 4.19 16.25 5.97
N VAL A 230 3.02 15.62 5.79
CA VAL A 230 2.16 15.90 4.63
C VAL A 230 1.68 17.34 4.65
N ALA A 231 1.24 17.84 5.80
CA ALA A 231 0.82 19.23 5.94
C ALA A 231 1.97 20.22 5.70
N ASP A 232 3.20 19.89 6.10
CA ASP A 232 4.40 20.69 5.82
C ASP A 232 4.71 20.78 4.30
N VAL A 233 4.37 19.76 3.52
CA VAL A 233 4.51 19.79 2.04
C VAL A 233 3.43 20.67 1.42
N SER A 234 2.19 20.46 1.82
CA SER A 234 1.02 21.22 1.42
C SER A 234 -0.14 20.97 2.38
N GLU A 235 -0.62 22.01 3.04
CA GLU A 235 -1.79 21.94 3.92
C GLU A 235 -3.03 21.38 3.18
N ASP A 236 -3.18 21.74 1.91
CA ASP A 236 -4.28 21.25 1.07
C ASP A 236 -4.20 19.73 0.77
N ASP A 237 -2.99 19.15 0.73
CA ASP A 237 -2.83 17.72 0.42
C ASP A 237 -3.17 16.82 1.59
N PHE A 238 -3.25 17.38 2.79
CA PHE A 238 -3.64 16.66 4.00
C PHE A 238 -5.00 15.97 3.86
N MET A 239 -6.02 16.69 3.40
CA MET A 239 -7.37 16.11 3.19
C MET A 239 -7.41 15.13 2.01
N GLU A 240 -6.58 15.34 0.99
CA GLU A 240 -6.49 14.43 -0.17
C GLU A 240 -6.08 13.01 0.26
N VAL A 241 -5.21 12.89 1.26
CA VAL A 241 -4.81 11.59 1.83
C VAL A 241 -6.02 10.84 2.40
N TYR A 242 -6.94 11.53 3.09
CA TYR A 242 -8.15 10.89 3.64
C TYR A 242 -9.17 10.51 2.56
N PHE A 243 -9.34 11.31 1.50
CA PHE A 243 -10.17 10.93 0.35
C PHE A 243 -9.58 9.70 -0.36
N ALA A 244 -8.26 9.66 -0.56
CA ALA A 244 -7.59 8.51 -1.14
C ALA A 244 -7.72 7.26 -0.23
N LEU A 245 -7.61 7.42 1.09
CA LEU A 245 -7.81 6.34 2.06
C LEU A 245 -9.25 5.80 2.01
N LEU A 246 -10.25 6.69 1.96
CA LEU A 246 -11.65 6.26 1.80
C LEU A 246 -11.86 5.46 0.51
N LEU A 247 -11.30 5.94 -0.61
CA LEU A 247 -11.34 5.21 -1.89
C LEU A 247 -10.66 3.85 -1.79
N LYS A 248 -9.51 3.74 -1.10
CA LYS A 248 -8.83 2.46 -0.88
C LYS A 248 -9.68 1.49 -0.05
N LEU A 249 -10.28 1.93 1.04
CA LEU A 249 -11.17 1.08 1.85
C LEU A 249 -12.34 0.55 1.02
N LEU A 250 -12.98 1.39 0.19
CA LEU A 250 -14.07 0.94 -0.68
C LEU A 250 -13.63 -0.10 -1.70
N ARG A 251 -12.40 -0.04 -2.19
CA ARG A 251 -11.85 -1.02 -3.15
C ARG A 251 -11.69 -2.42 -2.56
N ILE A 252 -11.67 -2.57 -1.24
CA ILE A 252 -11.53 -3.86 -0.57
C ILE A 252 -12.87 -4.60 -0.48
N TYR A 253 -13.99 -3.88 -0.34
CA TYR A 253 -15.31 -4.50 -0.14
C TYR A 253 -15.72 -5.56 -1.18
N PRO A 254 -15.44 -5.41 -2.50
CA PRO A 254 -15.79 -6.43 -3.50
C PRO A 254 -15.10 -7.77 -3.25
N TYR A 255 -13.94 -7.76 -2.60
CA TYR A 255 -13.12 -8.94 -2.35
C TYR A 255 -13.32 -9.52 -0.95
N THR A 256 -14.07 -8.83 -0.08
CA THR A 256 -14.30 -9.24 1.30
C THR A 256 -15.28 -10.41 1.35
N LYS A 257 -14.84 -11.54 1.90
CA LYS A 257 -15.62 -12.78 2.01
C LYS A 257 -16.11 -13.06 3.45
N ASP A 258 -15.44 -12.49 4.44
CA ASP A 258 -15.74 -12.74 5.85
C ASP A 258 -16.42 -11.54 6.52
N LYS A 259 -17.27 -11.84 7.52
CA LYS A 259 -18.06 -10.86 8.25
C LYS A 259 -17.19 -9.89 9.05
N ARG A 260 -16.10 -10.38 9.67
CA ARG A 260 -15.20 -9.57 10.50
C ARG A 260 -14.56 -8.45 9.69
N THR A 261 -13.99 -8.77 8.53
CA THR A 261 -13.41 -7.77 7.63
C THR A 261 -14.47 -6.80 7.11
N TYR A 262 -15.68 -7.27 6.81
CA TYR A 262 -16.77 -6.39 6.36
C TYR A 262 -17.19 -5.38 7.44
N GLU A 263 -17.37 -5.82 8.69
CA GLU A 263 -17.71 -4.95 9.82
C GLU A 263 -16.57 -3.97 10.13
N PHE A 264 -15.33 -4.45 10.08
CA PHE A 264 -14.14 -3.60 10.21
C PHE A 264 -14.16 -2.47 9.17
N LEU A 265 -14.34 -2.79 7.89
CA LEU A 265 -14.38 -1.79 6.82
C LEU A 265 -15.51 -0.77 7.04
N ASN A 266 -16.71 -1.19 7.46
CA ASN A 266 -17.81 -0.30 7.79
C ASN A 266 -17.43 0.70 8.89
N GLN A 267 -16.86 0.20 9.99
CA GLN A 267 -16.43 1.05 11.09
C GLN A 267 -15.35 2.06 10.66
N LYS A 268 -14.35 1.59 9.89
CA LYS A 268 -13.24 2.45 9.47
C LYS A 268 -13.67 3.45 8.41
N ALA A 269 -14.47 3.06 7.43
CA ALA A 269 -15.01 3.99 6.44
C ALA A 269 -15.86 5.10 7.11
N ALA A 270 -16.73 4.73 8.05
CA ALA A 270 -17.52 5.72 8.81
C ALA A 270 -16.63 6.69 9.61
N SER A 271 -15.56 6.18 10.24
CA SER A 271 -14.59 7.03 10.96
C SER A 271 -13.87 7.99 10.03
N ILE A 272 -13.40 7.53 8.87
CA ILE A 272 -12.72 8.38 7.87
C ILE A 272 -13.68 9.43 7.30
N MET A 273 -14.91 9.05 6.96
CA MET A 273 -15.93 10.03 6.50
C MET A 273 -16.22 11.11 7.54
N LYS A 274 -16.20 10.74 8.83
CA LYS A 274 -16.36 11.73 9.91
C LYS A 274 -15.19 12.73 9.92
N ILE A 275 -13.95 12.26 9.83
CA ILE A 275 -12.77 13.13 9.74
C ILE A 275 -12.89 14.10 8.54
N ILE A 276 -13.27 13.57 7.36
CA ILE A 276 -13.43 14.39 6.15
C ILE A 276 -14.52 15.48 6.35
N LYS A 277 -15.63 15.17 7.01
CA LYS A 277 -16.74 16.11 7.23
C LYS A 277 -16.42 17.18 8.27
N ASP A 278 -15.76 16.76 9.34
CA ASP A 278 -15.45 17.65 10.44
C ASP A 278 -14.32 18.64 10.06
N GLY A 279 -13.54 18.34 9.00
CA GLY A 279 -12.38 19.14 8.59
C GLY A 279 -11.30 19.19 9.66
N ASP A 280 -11.48 18.42 10.74
CA ASP A 280 -10.66 18.44 11.92
C ASP A 280 -9.97 17.09 12.09
N VAL A 281 -8.66 17.14 12.16
CA VAL A 281 -7.85 16.00 12.60
C VAL A 281 -7.32 16.39 13.98
N ALA A 282 -8.07 15.98 14.99
CA ALA A 282 -7.62 16.08 16.38
C ALA A 282 -6.51 15.04 16.66
#